data_27534f336f5c36524e5e9d46fa460bf9
#
_entry.id   27534f336f5c36524e5e9d46fa460bf9
#
_cell.length_a   1.000
_cell.length_b   1.000
_cell.length_c   1.000
_cell.angle_alpha   90.00
_cell.angle_beta   90.00
_cell.angle_gamma   90.00
#
_symmetry.space_group_name_H-M   'P 1'
#
loop_
_entity.id
_entity.type
_entity.pdbx_description
1 polymer ?
#
loop_
_entity_poly.entity_id
_entity_poly.type
_entity_poly.pdbx_seq_one_letter_code
_entity_poly.pdbx_strand_id
1 'polypeptide(L)'
;MSNTHNCNHDCENCENKCEEVEQGCNHDCDNCSHHCGGCGSKEDLLKPQNQYSEVKNVIAIMSGKGGVGKSMVTSLLASKLSKEGYQVGILDADITGPSIPKCFGIHERVAASSECIFPRESRDGVKVVSSNLLLENETDPIIWRGPVIAGLVQQFWTDVAWGDVDFLFVDMPPGTGDVPLTVFQSLPVKGVIVVTSPQDLVSMIVEKAVKMTEKMDIPVLGIVENMSYFVCPNCDEKHYIFGESNVEEVAVSYSIDTVSKMPIDGKLPALCDQGLVEAYDEDVLKAVINKIKKLA
;
A
#
# COMPACT_ATOMS: atom_id res chain seq x y z
N MET A 1 -13.03 18.44 -27.94
CA MET A 1 -13.37 18.79 -26.53
C MET A 1 -14.33 17.70 -26.07
N SER A 2 -13.80 16.65 -25.48
CA SER A 2 -14.58 15.51 -24.98
C SER A 2 -14.98 15.82 -23.53
N ASN A 3 -16.27 16.08 -23.30
CA ASN A 3 -16.82 16.17 -21.95
C ASN A 3 -16.78 14.74 -21.35
N THR A 4 -15.85 14.49 -20.47
CA THR A 4 -15.90 13.31 -19.59
C THR A 4 -16.95 13.57 -18.52
N HIS A 5 -18.12 12.98 -18.67
CA HIS A 5 -19.17 13.00 -17.65
C HIS A 5 -18.79 12.05 -16.53
N ASN A 6 -18.77 12.57 -15.30
CA ASN A 6 -18.50 11.80 -14.09
C ASN A 6 -19.81 11.08 -13.68
N CYS A 7 -19.95 9.79 -13.94
CA CYS A 7 -21.08 8.98 -13.52
C CYS A 7 -20.83 8.45 -12.10
N ASN A 8 -21.80 8.68 -11.19
CA ASN A 8 -21.72 8.20 -9.80
C ASN A 8 -22.45 6.85 -9.57
N HIS A 9 -22.82 6.14 -10.65
CA HIS A 9 -23.59 4.89 -10.65
C HIS A 9 -24.99 4.99 -10.01
N ASP A 10 -25.48 6.19 -9.73
CA ASP A 10 -26.83 6.46 -9.27
C ASP A 10 -27.64 7.10 -10.40
N CYS A 11 -28.29 6.26 -11.22
CA CYS A 11 -29.04 6.70 -12.40
C CYS A 11 -30.30 7.51 -12.06
N GLU A 12 -30.82 7.42 -10.82
CA GLU A 12 -31.99 8.18 -10.38
C GLU A 12 -31.65 9.63 -10.04
N ASN A 13 -30.41 9.88 -9.56
CA ASN A 13 -29.95 11.20 -9.11
C ASN A 13 -28.79 11.76 -9.97
N CYS A 14 -28.55 11.21 -11.15
CA CYS A 14 -27.50 11.68 -12.05
C CYS A 14 -27.90 13.04 -12.66
N GLU A 15 -27.09 14.07 -12.43
CA GLU A 15 -27.30 15.42 -13.00
C GLU A 15 -27.16 15.43 -14.54
N ASN A 16 -26.55 14.40 -15.12
CA ASN A 16 -26.36 14.22 -16.56
C ASN A 16 -27.24 13.06 -17.08
N LYS A 17 -28.54 13.24 -17.10
CA LYS A 17 -29.47 12.28 -17.72
C LYS A 17 -29.09 12.12 -19.20
N CYS A 18 -28.95 10.87 -19.66
CA CYS A 18 -28.81 10.57 -21.08
C CYS A 18 -30.09 11.00 -21.79
N GLU A 19 -30.09 12.15 -22.47
CA GLU A 19 -31.28 12.71 -23.13
C GLU A 19 -31.79 11.89 -24.33
N GLU A 20 -31.10 10.82 -24.76
CA GLU A 20 -31.42 10.06 -25.98
C GLU A 20 -31.90 8.62 -25.77
N VAL A 21 -32.17 8.16 -24.55
CA VAL A 21 -32.61 6.78 -24.31
C VAL A 21 -33.97 6.71 -23.63
N GLU A 22 -35.04 7.05 -24.37
CA GLU A 22 -36.42 6.80 -23.91
C GLU A 22 -36.85 5.32 -23.93
N GLN A 23 -36.03 4.40 -24.44
CA GLN A 23 -36.39 2.96 -24.51
C GLN A 23 -35.18 2.07 -24.20
N GLY A 24 -35.08 1.60 -22.96
CA GLY A 24 -34.29 0.42 -22.65
C GLY A 24 -33.22 0.48 -21.56
N CYS A 25 -33.12 1.57 -20.80
CA CYS A 25 -32.26 1.57 -19.62
C CYS A 25 -33.02 0.97 -18.43
N ASN A 26 -32.52 -0.16 -17.90
CA ASN A 26 -33.10 -0.84 -16.74
C ASN A 26 -32.54 -0.30 -15.42
N HIS A 27 -31.78 0.79 -15.44
CA HIS A 27 -31.12 1.39 -14.26
C HIS A 27 -30.13 0.46 -13.53
N ASP A 28 -29.71 -0.64 -14.17
CA ASP A 28 -28.70 -1.56 -13.67
C ASP A 28 -27.43 -1.34 -14.50
N CYS A 29 -26.48 -0.58 -13.96
CA CYS A 29 -25.25 -0.22 -14.65
C CYS A 29 -24.32 -1.41 -14.88
N ASP A 30 -24.45 -2.48 -14.08
CA ASP A 30 -23.62 -3.68 -14.20
C ASP A 30 -24.08 -4.62 -15.33
N ASN A 31 -25.36 -4.48 -15.79
CA ASN A 31 -25.96 -5.31 -16.84
C ASN A 31 -26.50 -4.50 -18.04
N CYS A 32 -26.07 -3.25 -18.19
CA CYS A 32 -26.53 -2.40 -19.27
C CYS A 32 -25.90 -2.79 -20.63
N SER A 33 -26.72 -3.21 -21.58
CA SER A 33 -26.28 -3.53 -22.95
C SER A 33 -25.88 -2.30 -23.80
N HIS A 34 -26.14 -1.11 -23.29
CA HIS A 34 -25.72 0.16 -23.90
C HIS A 34 -24.58 0.76 -23.08
N HIS A 35 -23.39 0.77 -23.65
CA HIS A 35 -22.22 1.49 -23.11
C HIS A 35 -22.55 2.99 -23.07
N CYS A 36 -23.07 3.46 -21.94
CA CYS A 36 -23.02 4.88 -21.62
C CYS A 36 -21.55 5.26 -21.49
N GLY A 37 -21.03 6.15 -22.31
CA GLY A 37 -19.61 6.50 -22.38
C GLY A 37 -19.01 7.13 -21.11
N GLY A 38 -19.51 6.78 -19.92
CA GLY A 38 -19.08 7.24 -18.62
C GLY A 38 -19.05 6.17 -17.52
N CYS A 39 -19.58 4.97 -17.76
CA CYS A 39 -19.53 3.86 -16.81
C CYS A 39 -18.37 2.92 -17.18
N GLY A 40 -17.14 3.32 -16.94
CA GLY A 40 -15.99 2.42 -17.04
C GLY A 40 -16.06 1.41 -15.89
N SER A 41 -15.90 0.11 -16.19
CA SER A 41 -15.70 -0.90 -15.17
C SER A 41 -14.40 -0.61 -14.40
N LYS A 42 -14.23 -1.18 -13.19
CA LYS A 42 -12.96 -1.07 -12.44
C LYS A 42 -11.76 -1.50 -13.32
N GLU A 43 -11.98 -2.47 -14.20
CA GLU A 43 -10.97 -2.98 -15.15
C GLU A 43 -10.52 -1.91 -16.17
N ASP A 44 -11.41 -1.00 -16.57
CA ASP A 44 -11.09 0.09 -17.51
C ASP A 44 -10.19 1.17 -16.89
N LEU A 45 -10.12 1.25 -15.55
CA LEU A 45 -9.27 2.20 -14.82
C LEU A 45 -7.88 1.62 -14.53
N LEU A 46 -7.73 0.30 -14.53
CA LEU A 46 -6.45 -0.35 -14.28
C LEU A 46 -5.44 0.01 -15.36
N LYS A 47 -4.24 0.39 -14.92
CA LYS A 47 -3.14 0.67 -15.84
C LYS A 47 -2.39 -0.63 -16.16
N PRO A 48 -1.95 -0.83 -17.41
CA PRO A 48 -1.09 -1.94 -17.74
C PRO A 48 0.24 -1.83 -16.97
N GLN A 49 0.79 -2.95 -16.55
CA GLN A 49 2.16 -2.95 -16.03
C GLN A 49 3.15 -2.75 -17.18
N ASN A 50 4.39 -2.38 -16.84
CA ASN A 50 5.48 -2.26 -17.81
C ASN A 50 5.66 -3.58 -18.58
N GLN A 51 5.99 -3.50 -19.87
CA GLN A 51 6.17 -4.68 -20.74
C GLN A 51 7.31 -5.62 -20.30
N TYR A 52 8.23 -5.12 -19.47
CA TYR A 52 9.34 -5.89 -18.88
C TYR A 52 9.05 -6.32 -17.43
N SER A 53 7.79 -6.37 -17.03
CA SER A 53 7.37 -6.69 -15.67
C SER A 53 6.36 -7.82 -15.66
N GLU A 54 6.52 -8.75 -14.72
CA GLU A 54 5.55 -9.77 -14.36
C GLU A 54 5.32 -9.72 -12.84
N VAL A 55 4.44 -8.84 -12.39
CA VAL A 55 4.08 -8.69 -10.98
C VAL A 55 2.85 -9.51 -10.67
N LYS A 56 3.00 -10.56 -9.84
CA LYS A 56 1.93 -11.52 -9.55
C LYS A 56 0.93 -10.98 -8.51
N ASN A 57 1.42 -10.38 -7.43
CA ASN A 57 0.59 -9.94 -6.31
C ASN A 57 0.98 -8.53 -5.88
N VAL A 58 0.06 -7.58 -6.00
CA VAL A 58 0.21 -6.22 -5.48
C VAL A 58 -0.50 -6.13 -4.14
N ILE A 59 0.21 -5.72 -3.08
CA ILE A 59 -0.29 -5.59 -1.72
C ILE A 59 -0.07 -4.17 -1.24
N ALA A 60 -1.14 -3.49 -0.89
CA ALA A 60 -1.06 -2.13 -0.37
C ALA A 60 -0.88 -2.12 1.15
N ILE A 61 0.04 -1.28 1.64
CA ILE A 61 0.24 -1.05 3.07
C ILE A 61 -0.27 0.34 3.41
N MET A 62 -1.25 0.40 4.29
CA MET A 62 -1.89 1.67 4.66
C MET A 62 -1.93 1.89 6.17
N SER A 63 -2.04 3.14 6.56
CA SER A 63 -2.21 3.55 7.95
C SER A 63 -3.15 4.75 8.04
N GLY A 64 -3.90 4.88 9.13
CA GLY A 64 -4.81 6.00 9.33
C GLY A 64 -4.12 7.29 9.77
N LYS A 65 -2.90 7.20 10.29
CA LYS A 65 -2.08 8.36 10.73
C LYS A 65 -0.61 8.14 10.45
N GLY A 66 0.15 9.23 10.40
CA GLY A 66 1.61 9.18 10.32
C GLY A 66 2.27 8.70 11.62
N GLY A 67 3.49 8.18 11.54
CA GLY A 67 4.30 7.83 12.71
C GLY A 67 3.99 6.48 13.35
N VAL A 68 3.11 5.65 12.78
CA VAL A 68 2.82 4.29 13.28
C VAL A 68 3.85 3.24 12.87
N GLY A 69 4.84 3.64 12.06
CA GLY A 69 5.88 2.72 11.56
C GLY A 69 5.47 1.93 10.32
N LYS A 70 4.56 2.44 9.51
CA LYS A 70 4.08 1.81 8.27
C LYS A 70 5.23 1.37 7.36
N SER A 71 6.11 2.29 6.96
CA SER A 71 7.22 2.01 6.04
C SER A 71 8.26 1.03 6.63
N MET A 72 8.43 1.05 7.96
CA MET A 72 9.26 0.06 8.66
C MET A 72 8.62 -1.33 8.60
N VAL A 73 7.31 -1.45 8.77
CA VAL A 73 6.57 -2.71 8.61
C VAL A 73 6.64 -3.19 7.17
N THR A 74 6.46 -2.29 6.18
CA THR A 74 6.61 -2.58 4.74
C THR A 74 7.99 -3.17 4.44
N SER A 75 9.05 -2.50 4.91
CA SER A 75 10.44 -2.94 4.72
C SER A 75 10.70 -4.31 5.36
N LEU A 76 10.16 -4.55 6.55
CA LEU A 76 10.33 -5.80 7.26
C LEU A 76 9.57 -6.96 6.57
N LEU A 77 8.34 -6.75 6.10
CA LEU A 77 7.59 -7.73 5.32
C LEU A 77 8.35 -8.13 4.05
N ALA A 78 8.86 -7.14 3.31
CA ALA A 78 9.61 -7.36 2.09
C ALA A 78 10.91 -8.14 2.36
N SER A 79 11.69 -7.72 3.36
CA SER A 79 12.94 -8.40 3.75
C SER A 79 12.69 -9.87 4.14
N LYS A 80 11.67 -10.14 4.96
CA LYS A 80 11.36 -11.51 5.40
C LYS A 80 10.95 -12.41 4.24
N LEU A 81 10.11 -11.93 3.32
CA LEU A 81 9.71 -12.71 2.15
C LEU A 81 10.88 -12.92 1.17
N SER A 82 11.75 -11.92 0.97
CA SER A 82 12.96 -12.08 0.16
C SER A 82 13.89 -13.15 0.73
N LYS A 83 14.11 -13.19 2.05
CA LYS A 83 14.86 -14.24 2.74
C LYS A 83 14.26 -15.64 2.59
N GLU A 84 12.95 -15.73 2.40
CA GLU A 84 12.27 -17.00 2.10
C GLU A 84 12.34 -17.40 0.61
N GLY A 85 13.01 -16.59 -0.24
CA GLY A 85 13.26 -16.88 -1.65
C GLY A 85 12.26 -16.32 -2.63
N TYR A 86 11.30 -15.49 -2.19
CA TYR A 86 10.38 -14.79 -3.08
C TYR A 86 11.05 -13.57 -3.73
N GLN A 87 10.65 -13.26 -4.96
CA GLN A 87 11.03 -12.03 -5.64
C GLN A 87 10.13 -10.90 -5.15
N VAL A 88 10.70 -9.90 -4.47
CA VAL A 88 9.92 -8.87 -3.79
C VAL A 88 10.29 -7.49 -4.28
N GLY A 89 9.26 -6.65 -4.50
CA GLY A 89 9.42 -5.23 -4.80
C GLY A 89 8.71 -4.33 -3.79
N ILE A 90 9.18 -3.09 -3.66
CA ILE A 90 8.52 -2.03 -2.90
C ILE A 90 8.39 -0.81 -3.79
N LEU A 91 7.15 -0.37 -4.00
CA LEU A 91 6.79 0.91 -4.57
C LEU A 91 6.49 1.87 -3.41
N ASP A 92 7.40 2.81 -3.15
CA ASP A 92 7.22 3.83 -2.12
C ASP A 92 6.38 4.99 -2.67
N ALA A 93 5.09 4.98 -2.31
CA ALA A 93 4.12 6.00 -2.68
C ALA A 93 3.96 7.10 -1.62
N ASP A 94 4.69 7.03 -0.49
CA ASP A 94 4.73 8.07 0.54
C ASP A 94 5.77 9.16 0.17
N ILE A 95 5.44 9.92 -0.85
CA ILE A 95 6.33 10.91 -1.46
C ILE A 95 6.71 12.04 -0.50
N THR A 96 5.87 12.30 0.50
CA THR A 96 6.08 13.38 1.47
C THR A 96 7.07 13.04 2.58
N GLY A 97 7.31 11.76 2.82
CA GLY A 97 8.22 11.26 3.85
C GLY A 97 8.85 9.93 3.46
N PRO A 98 9.46 9.83 2.26
CA PRO A 98 9.96 8.56 1.76
C PRO A 98 11.10 8.06 2.63
N SER A 99 10.89 6.90 3.26
CA SER A 99 11.83 6.31 4.22
C SER A 99 12.34 4.92 3.81
N ILE A 100 11.72 4.31 2.81
CA ILE A 100 12.05 2.95 2.36
C ILE A 100 13.51 2.83 1.91
N PRO A 101 14.05 3.69 1.02
CA PRO A 101 15.45 3.56 0.59
C PRO A 101 16.42 3.63 1.76
N LYS A 102 16.19 4.52 2.73
CA LYS A 102 17.02 4.65 3.94
C LYS A 102 17.05 3.35 4.75
N CYS A 103 15.91 2.69 4.95
CA CYS A 103 15.83 1.44 5.70
C CYS A 103 16.71 0.32 5.08
N PHE A 104 16.85 0.31 3.75
CA PHE A 104 17.68 -0.65 3.01
C PHE A 104 19.11 -0.17 2.72
N GLY A 105 19.47 1.05 3.10
CA GLY A 105 20.78 1.65 2.80
C GLY A 105 20.98 1.93 1.31
N ILE A 106 19.90 2.21 0.59
CA ILE A 106 19.92 2.55 -0.84
C ILE A 106 19.99 4.06 -0.97
N HIS A 107 21.11 4.57 -1.50
CA HIS A 107 21.37 6.00 -1.70
C HIS A 107 21.53 6.36 -3.18
N GLU A 108 21.71 5.37 -4.02
CA GLU A 108 21.93 5.59 -5.45
C GLU A 108 20.62 5.88 -6.16
N ARG A 109 20.63 6.81 -7.10
CA ARG A 109 19.50 7.11 -7.97
C ARG A 109 19.10 5.90 -8.80
N VAL A 110 17.80 5.81 -9.13
CA VAL A 110 17.33 4.84 -10.11
C VAL A 110 18.01 5.07 -11.46
N ALA A 111 18.33 3.99 -12.15
CA ALA A 111 18.79 4.07 -13.52
C ALA A 111 17.56 4.19 -14.43
N ALA A 112 17.64 5.03 -15.45
CA ALA A 112 16.60 5.18 -16.44
C ALA A 112 17.18 5.06 -17.85
N SER A 113 16.42 4.43 -18.75
CA SER A 113 16.66 4.44 -20.19
C SER A 113 15.61 5.31 -20.88
N SER A 114 15.63 5.37 -22.21
CA SER A 114 14.56 6.00 -22.97
C SER A 114 13.22 5.28 -22.89
N GLU A 115 13.20 4.02 -22.45
CA GLU A 115 12.02 3.15 -22.46
C GLU A 115 11.49 2.82 -21.06
N CYS A 116 12.34 2.76 -20.05
CA CYS A 116 11.92 2.37 -18.70
C CYS A 116 12.88 2.87 -17.60
N ILE A 117 12.39 2.79 -16.38
CA ILE A 117 13.12 3.03 -15.13
C ILE A 117 13.47 1.66 -14.54
N PHE A 118 14.68 1.50 -14.00
CA PHE A 118 15.11 0.29 -13.33
C PHE A 118 15.06 0.48 -11.81
N PRO A 119 14.41 -0.43 -11.05
CA PRO A 119 14.42 -0.36 -9.60
C PRO A 119 15.84 -0.52 -9.04
N ARG A 120 16.09 0.00 -7.85
CA ARG A 120 17.29 -0.33 -7.10
C ARG A 120 17.06 -1.61 -6.30
N GLU A 121 18.11 -2.38 -6.13
CA GLU A 121 18.07 -3.62 -5.37
C GLU A 121 18.80 -3.45 -4.03
N SER A 122 18.20 -3.98 -2.97
CA SER A 122 18.84 -4.11 -1.67
C SER A 122 19.87 -5.24 -1.66
N ARG A 123 20.53 -5.47 -0.52
CA ARG A 123 21.51 -6.56 -0.36
C ARG A 123 20.90 -7.95 -0.54
N ASP A 124 19.67 -8.14 -0.06
CA ASP A 124 18.95 -9.42 -0.14
C ASP A 124 18.05 -9.47 -1.39
N GLY A 125 18.20 -8.53 -2.35
CA GLY A 125 17.51 -8.54 -3.64
C GLY A 125 16.10 -7.94 -3.64
N VAL A 126 15.70 -7.19 -2.62
CA VAL A 126 14.44 -6.45 -2.63
C VAL A 126 14.55 -5.27 -3.61
N LYS A 127 13.68 -5.22 -4.60
CA LYS A 127 13.60 -4.15 -5.60
C LYS A 127 12.86 -2.94 -5.03
N VAL A 128 13.47 -1.76 -5.08
CA VAL A 128 12.90 -0.54 -4.47
C VAL A 128 12.82 0.59 -5.49
N VAL A 129 11.65 1.23 -5.56
CA VAL A 129 11.46 2.51 -6.26
C VAL A 129 10.80 3.48 -5.30
N SER A 130 11.37 4.67 -5.19
CA SER A 130 10.88 5.77 -4.36
C SER A 130 11.16 7.09 -5.06
N SER A 131 10.35 8.10 -4.79
CA SER A 131 10.54 9.45 -5.31
C SER A 131 11.90 10.06 -4.93
N ASN A 132 12.43 9.74 -3.75
CA ASN A 132 13.76 10.18 -3.33
C ASN A 132 14.87 9.72 -4.26
N LEU A 133 14.71 8.56 -4.87
CA LEU A 133 15.71 8.01 -5.80
C LEU A 133 15.66 8.68 -7.19
N LEU A 134 14.71 9.60 -7.41
CA LEU A 134 14.62 10.44 -8.62
C LEU A 134 15.25 11.84 -8.42
N LEU A 135 15.41 12.27 -7.17
CA LEU A 135 15.91 13.61 -6.85
C LEU A 135 17.42 13.74 -7.01
N GLU A 136 17.89 14.98 -7.21
CA GLU A 136 19.34 15.29 -7.23
C GLU A 136 19.96 15.18 -5.85
N ASN A 137 19.23 15.62 -4.83
CA ASN A 137 19.61 15.48 -3.43
C ASN A 137 18.44 14.90 -2.66
N GLU A 138 18.70 13.92 -1.79
CA GLU A 138 17.68 13.26 -0.94
C GLU A 138 16.95 14.25 -0.02
N THR A 139 17.54 15.39 0.27
CA THR A 139 17.00 16.44 1.16
C THR A 139 16.21 17.50 0.42
N ASP A 140 16.12 17.44 -0.91
CA ASP A 140 15.36 18.41 -1.68
C ASP A 140 13.86 18.27 -1.38
N PRO A 141 13.16 19.36 -1.03
CA PRO A 141 11.75 19.28 -0.72
C PRO A 141 10.92 18.99 -1.97
N ILE A 142 10.10 17.96 -1.90
CA ILE A 142 9.11 17.64 -2.95
C ILE A 142 7.87 18.50 -2.71
N ILE A 143 7.68 19.54 -3.49
CA ILE A 143 6.51 20.44 -3.41
C ILE A 143 5.52 20.08 -4.52
N TRP A 144 5.00 18.86 -4.47
CA TRP A 144 4.00 18.41 -5.43
C TRP A 144 2.60 18.37 -4.81
N ARG A 145 1.59 18.64 -5.62
CA ARG A 145 0.19 18.55 -5.23
C ARG A 145 -0.36 17.15 -5.54
N GLY A 146 -1.43 16.74 -4.84
CA GLY A 146 -2.03 15.41 -4.93
C GLY A 146 -2.12 14.81 -6.33
N PRO A 147 -2.63 15.51 -7.37
CA PRO A 147 -2.70 14.95 -8.72
C PRO A 147 -1.35 14.59 -9.36
N VAL A 148 -0.29 15.36 -9.05
CA VAL A 148 1.07 15.07 -9.54
C VAL A 148 1.63 13.84 -8.85
N ILE A 149 1.40 13.72 -7.54
CA ILE A 149 1.81 12.57 -6.74
C ILE A 149 1.11 11.29 -7.24
N ALA A 150 -0.19 11.37 -7.46
CA ALA A 150 -0.98 10.27 -8.02
C ALA A 150 -0.47 9.83 -9.40
N GLY A 151 -0.14 10.80 -10.26
CA GLY A 151 0.48 10.55 -11.57
C GLY A 151 1.84 9.84 -11.47
N LEU A 152 2.68 10.23 -10.49
CA LEU A 152 3.97 9.57 -10.28
C LEU A 152 3.82 8.11 -9.82
N VAL A 153 2.88 7.83 -8.95
CA VAL A 153 2.60 6.44 -8.51
C VAL A 153 2.16 5.58 -9.70
N GLN A 154 1.33 6.13 -10.60
CA GLN A 154 0.99 5.44 -11.85
C GLN A 154 2.22 5.21 -12.74
N GLN A 155 3.11 6.20 -12.87
CA GLN A 155 4.36 6.05 -13.62
C GLN A 155 5.28 4.99 -13.00
N PHE A 156 5.36 4.89 -11.68
CA PHE A 156 6.11 3.81 -11.02
C PHE A 156 5.55 2.41 -11.34
N TRP A 157 4.28 2.33 -11.68
CA TRP A 157 3.68 1.08 -12.14
C TRP A 157 3.92 0.82 -13.63
N THR A 158 3.73 1.85 -14.48
CA THR A 158 3.77 1.70 -15.94
C THR A 158 5.17 1.77 -16.54
N ASP A 159 6.08 2.56 -15.94
CA ASP A 159 7.37 2.90 -16.55
C ASP A 159 8.55 2.15 -15.89
N VAL A 160 8.34 1.55 -14.70
CA VAL A 160 9.38 0.76 -14.03
C VAL A 160 9.40 -0.68 -14.55
N ALA A 161 10.56 -1.12 -14.98
CA ALA A 161 10.83 -2.52 -15.34
C ALA A 161 11.08 -3.36 -14.08
N TRP A 162 10.01 -3.79 -13.43
CA TRP A 162 10.08 -4.60 -12.20
C TRP A 162 10.68 -5.99 -12.44
N GLY A 163 10.62 -6.53 -13.69
CA GLY A 163 10.95 -7.93 -13.96
C GLY A 163 9.96 -8.88 -13.27
N ASP A 164 10.44 -10.08 -12.94
CA ASP A 164 9.62 -11.04 -12.19
C ASP A 164 9.55 -10.63 -10.73
N VAL A 165 8.32 -10.48 -10.20
CA VAL A 165 8.03 -10.10 -8.81
C VAL A 165 6.85 -10.92 -8.30
N ASP A 166 7.07 -11.71 -7.25
CA ASP A 166 6.01 -12.48 -6.62
C ASP A 166 5.10 -11.58 -5.78
N PHE A 167 5.69 -10.62 -5.06
CA PHE A 167 4.98 -9.66 -4.21
C PHE A 167 5.51 -8.25 -4.38
N LEU A 168 4.66 -7.32 -4.82
CA LEU A 168 4.94 -5.90 -4.85
C LEU A 168 4.18 -5.20 -3.72
N PHE A 169 4.91 -4.67 -2.74
CA PHE A 169 4.33 -3.85 -1.69
C PHE A 169 4.23 -2.40 -2.14
N VAL A 170 3.07 -1.79 -1.94
CA VAL A 170 2.86 -0.35 -2.17
C VAL A 170 2.76 0.33 -0.82
N ASP A 171 3.81 1.05 -0.44
CA ASP A 171 3.85 1.83 0.81
C ASP A 171 3.13 3.16 0.60
N MET A 172 1.88 3.29 1.08
CA MET A 172 1.02 4.43 0.82
C MET A 172 1.24 5.57 1.83
N PRO A 173 0.98 6.84 1.48
CA PRO A 173 0.93 7.90 2.47
C PRO A 173 -0.15 7.62 3.53
N PRO A 174 -0.03 8.19 4.74
CA PRO A 174 -1.03 8.01 5.79
C PRO A 174 -2.38 8.62 5.40
N GLY A 175 -3.46 7.98 5.85
CA GLY A 175 -4.83 8.42 5.61
C GLY A 175 -5.49 7.79 4.38
N THR A 176 -6.62 8.38 3.97
CA THR A 176 -7.51 7.88 2.89
C THR A 176 -7.65 8.91 1.76
N GLY A 177 -6.58 9.62 1.44
CA GLY A 177 -6.58 10.70 0.43
C GLY A 177 -6.47 10.20 -1.01
N ASP A 178 -6.05 11.10 -1.91
CA ASP A 178 -6.02 10.87 -3.35
C ASP A 178 -5.06 9.75 -3.78
N VAL A 179 -3.91 9.59 -3.11
CA VAL A 179 -2.92 8.58 -3.48
C VAL A 179 -3.42 7.15 -3.21
N PRO A 180 -3.94 6.80 -2.03
CA PRO A 180 -4.59 5.51 -1.81
C PRO A 180 -5.71 5.22 -2.82
N LEU A 181 -6.54 6.20 -3.12
CA LEU A 181 -7.61 6.04 -4.12
C LEU A 181 -7.04 5.73 -5.50
N THR A 182 -6.01 6.46 -5.93
CA THR A 182 -5.33 6.24 -7.22
C THR A 182 -4.69 4.86 -7.28
N VAL A 183 -4.01 4.41 -6.21
CA VAL A 183 -3.44 3.06 -6.12
C VAL A 183 -4.52 2.01 -6.35
N PHE A 184 -5.66 2.10 -5.64
CA PHE A 184 -6.74 1.13 -5.75
C PHE A 184 -7.47 1.15 -7.11
N GLN A 185 -7.48 2.28 -7.79
CA GLN A 185 -8.10 2.41 -9.12
C GLN A 185 -7.15 1.99 -10.26
N SER A 186 -5.83 2.22 -10.10
CA SER A 186 -4.87 2.10 -11.18
C SER A 186 -4.04 0.82 -11.14
N LEU A 187 -3.84 0.23 -9.96
CA LEU A 187 -3.05 -0.98 -9.77
C LEU A 187 -3.95 -2.18 -9.43
N PRO A 188 -3.60 -3.40 -9.85
CA PRO A 188 -4.35 -4.62 -9.56
C PRO A 188 -4.09 -5.10 -8.11
N VAL A 189 -4.48 -4.30 -7.13
CA VAL A 189 -4.26 -4.58 -5.70
C VAL A 189 -5.07 -5.79 -5.28
N LYS A 190 -4.40 -6.85 -4.78
CA LYS A 190 -5.03 -8.08 -4.32
C LYS A 190 -5.39 -8.07 -2.84
N GLY A 191 -4.88 -7.12 -2.09
CA GLY A 191 -5.22 -6.99 -0.68
C GLY A 191 -4.49 -5.86 0.03
N VAL A 192 -4.97 -5.55 1.22
CA VAL A 192 -4.46 -4.45 2.04
C VAL A 192 -4.02 -4.97 3.39
N ILE A 193 -2.89 -4.46 3.90
CA ILE A 193 -2.47 -4.59 5.29
C ILE A 193 -2.62 -3.24 5.96
N VAL A 194 -3.32 -3.20 7.08
CA VAL A 194 -3.52 -1.98 7.87
C VAL A 194 -2.51 -1.94 9.00
N VAL A 195 -1.68 -0.90 9.05
CA VAL A 195 -0.71 -0.67 10.13
C VAL A 195 -1.27 0.37 11.09
N THR A 196 -1.27 0.04 12.37
CA THR A 196 -1.76 0.89 13.47
C THR A 196 -0.83 0.83 14.68
N SER A 197 -1.16 1.56 15.75
CA SER A 197 -0.51 1.51 17.05
C SER A 197 -1.56 1.58 18.17
N PRO A 198 -1.31 1.06 19.38
CA PRO A 198 -2.30 1.01 20.46
C PRO A 198 -2.58 2.42 21.02
N GLN A 199 -3.48 3.13 20.37
CA GLN A 199 -3.99 4.46 20.78
C GLN A 199 -5.48 4.53 20.49
N ASP A 200 -6.19 5.45 21.13
CA ASP A 200 -7.67 5.53 21.23
C ASP A 200 -8.47 5.53 19.91
N LEU A 201 -7.83 5.54 18.76
CA LEU A 201 -8.49 5.64 17.45
C LEU A 201 -8.33 4.41 16.55
N VAL A 202 -7.86 3.26 17.09
CA VAL A 202 -7.63 2.04 16.30
C VAL A 202 -8.89 1.63 15.53
N SER A 203 -10.03 1.55 16.21
CA SER A 203 -11.31 1.16 15.60
C SER A 203 -11.69 2.09 14.44
N MET A 204 -11.58 3.40 14.63
CA MET A 204 -11.92 4.38 13.60
C MET A 204 -10.95 4.31 12.39
N ILE A 205 -9.67 4.04 12.64
CA ILE A 205 -8.65 3.90 11.58
C ILE A 205 -8.93 2.66 10.75
N VAL A 206 -9.13 1.51 11.42
CA VAL A 206 -9.46 0.25 10.76
C VAL A 206 -10.79 0.37 10.01
N GLU A 207 -11.82 0.97 10.62
CA GLU A 207 -13.11 1.20 9.98
C GLU A 207 -12.99 2.01 8.68
N LYS A 208 -12.22 3.11 8.68
CA LYS A 208 -12.00 3.91 7.47
C LYS A 208 -11.28 3.12 6.39
N ALA A 209 -10.27 2.33 6.77
CA ALA A 209 -9.56 1.47 5.84
C ALA A 209 -10.50 0.43 5.22
N VAL A 210 -11.27 -0.29 6.05
CA VAL A 210 -12.24 -1.30 5.61
C VAL A 210 -13.29 -0.68 4.67
N LYS A 211 -13.92 0.42 5.07
CA LYS A 211 -14.92 1.11 4.22
C LYS A 211 -14.36 1.56 2.87
N MET A 212 -13.09 1.95 2.83
CA MET A 212 -12.43 2.33 1.58
C MET A 212 -12.18 1.10 0.70
N THR A 213 -11.66 0.03 1.30
CA THR A 213 -11.33 -1.21 0.57
C THR A 213 -12.59 -1.96 0.11
N GLU A 214 -13.68 -1.96 0.91
CA GLU A 214 -14.98 -2.50 0.52
C GLU A 214 -15.54 -1.84 -0.73
N LYS A 215 -15.47 -0.49 -0.81
CA LYS A 215 -15.91 0.25 -2.01
C LYS A 215 -15.11 -0.09 -3.26
N MET A 216 -13.90 -0.61 -3.10
CA MET A 216 -13.00 -0.99 -4.19
C MET A 216 -12.95 -2.50 -4.40
N ASP A 217 -13.75 -3.27 -3.67
CA ASP A 217 -13.75 -4.74 -3.70
C ASP A 217 -12.34 -5.32 -3.51
N ILE A 218 -11.62 -4.84 -2.48
CA ILE A 218 -10.26 -5.27 -2.12
C ILE A 218 -10.28 -5.79 -0.68
N PRO A 219 -9.84 -7.04 -0.42
CA PRO A 219 -9.87 -7.59 0.93
C PRO A 219 -8.80 -6.96 1.84
N VAL A 220 -9.10 -6.81 3.13
CA VAL A 220 -8.11 -6.55 4.17
C VAL A 220 -7.49 -7.88 4.59
N LEU A 221 -6.21 -8.08 4.29
CA LEU A 221 -5.47 -9.31 4.57
C LEU A 221 -5.11 -9.47 6.05
N GLY A 222 -4.91 -8.35 6.74
CA GLY A 222 -4.57 -8.36 8.16
C GLY A 222 -4.28 -6.98 8.72
N ILE A 223 -4.14 -6.94 10.04
CA ILE A 223 -3.76 -5.75 10.81
C ILE A 223 -2.41 -6.00 11.47
N VAL A 224 -1.51 -5.02 11.38
CA VAL A 224 -0.26 -4.98 12.13
C VAL A 224 -0.36 -3.85 13.16
N GLU A 225 -0.42 -4.21 14.42
CA GLU A 225 -0.32 -3.25 15.51
C GLU A 225 1.13 -3.13 15.94
N ASN A 226 1.78 -2.07 15.52
CA ASN A 226 3.15 -1.74 15.94
C ASN A 226 3.14 -1.04 17.30
N MET A 227 4.24 -1.16 18.05
CA MET A 227 4.39 -0.59 19.42
C MET A 227 3.34 -1.10 20.39
N SER A 228 2.88 -2.34 20.24
CA SER A 228 1.80 -2.94 21.01
C SER A 228 2.17 -3.15 22.49
N TYR A 229 3.40 -3.52 22.75
CA TYR A 229 3.90 -3.79 24.10
C TYR A 229 5.42 -3.59 24.16
N PHE A 230 5.93 -3.44 25.35
CA PHE A 230 7.35 -3.43 25.67
C PHE A 230 7.71 -4.66 26.50
N VAL A 231 8.78 -5.35 26.15
CA VAL A 231 9.31 -6.47 26.95
C VAL A 231 10.41 -5.94 27.86
N CYS A 232 10.25 -6.10 29.17
CA CYS A 232 11.26 -5.68 30.13
C CYS A 232 12.54 -6.51 30.00
N PRO A 233 13.72 -5.91 29.76
CA PRO A 233 14.97 -6.67 29.56
C PRO A 233 15.48 -7.36 30.80
N ASN A 234 14.91 -7.07 32.00
CA ASN A 234 15.33 -7.65 33.25
C ASN A 234 14.47 -8.84 33.71
N CYS A 235 13.18 -8.85 33.37
CA CYS A 235 12.25 -9.87 33.87
C CYS A 235 11.35 -10.48 32.76
N ASP A 236 11.53 -10.10 31.50
CA ASP A 236 10.75 -10.56 30.32
C ASP A 236 9.24 -10.29 30.43
N GLU A 237 8.79 -9.50 31.39
CA GLU A 237 7.39 -9.12 31.55
C GLU A 237 6.97 -8.13 30.46
N LYS A 238 5.75 -8.33 29.91
CA LYS A 238 5.17 -7.43 28.93
C LYS A 238 4.47 -6.25 29.60
N HIS A 239 4.83 -5.06 29.19
CA HIS A 239 4.22 -3.81 29.65
C HIS A 239 3.51 -3.12 28.50
N TYR A 240 2.26 -2.71 28.70
CA TYR A 240 1.45 -2.00 27.71
C TYR A 240 1.56 -0.49 27.94
N ILE A 241 2.63 0.11 27.40
CA ILE A 241 2.99 1.53 27.62
C ILE A 241 1.89 2.49 27.13
N PHE A 242 1.19 2.12 26.05
CA PHE A 242 0.08 2.90 25.48
C PHE A 242 -1.30 2.36 25.89
N GLY A 243 -1.38 1.51 26.91
CA GLY A 243 -2.59 0.81 27.32
C GLY A 243 -2.81 -0.51 26.58
N GLU A 244 -3.74 -1.32 27.07
CA GLU A 244 -4.16 -2.54 26.39
C GLU A 244 -4.97 -2.18 25.16
N SER A 245 -4.67 -2.86 24.06
CA SER A 245 -5.31 -2.62 22.77
C SER A 245 -6.51 -3.53 22.57
N ASN A 246 -7.55 -3.00 21.93
CA ASN A 246 -8.71 -3.75 21.48
C ASN A 246 -8.63 -4.17 19.98
N VAL A 247 -7.43 -4.17 19.40
CA VAL A 247 -7.24 -4.45 17.96
C VAL A 247 -7.81 -5.81 17.52
N GLU A 248 -7.76 -6.81 18.39
CA GLU A 248 -8.30 -8.15 18.09
C GLU A 248 -9.83 -8.15 18.04
N GLU A 249 -10.50 -7.42 18.96
CA GLU A 249 -11.95 -7.24 18.94
C GLU A 249 -12.40 -6.47 17.70
N VAL A 250 -11.64 -5.43 17.34
CA VAL A 250 -11.84 -4.66 16.12
C VAL A 250 -11.67 -5.54 14.88
N ALA A 251 -10.61 -6.36 14.82
CA ALA A 251 -10.39 -7.29 13.71
C ALA A 251 -11.57 -8.27 13.54
N VAL A 252 -12.04 -8.86 14.64
CA VAL A 252 -13.20 -9.76 14.63
C VAL A 252 -14.46 -9.05 14.13
N SER A 253 -14.71 -7.80 14.55
CA SER A 253 -15.90 -7.03 14.13
C SER A 253 -15.96 -6.76 12.63
N TYR A 254 -14.80 -6.72 11.96
CA TYR A 254 -14.66 -6.55 10.51
C TYR A 254 -14.29 -7.83 9.77
N SER A 255 -14.42 -9.00 10.42
CA SER A 255 -14.08 -10.32 9.83
C SER A 255 -12.64 -10.42 9.31
N ILE A 256 -11.71 -9.71 9.94
CA ILE A 256 -10.28 -9.78 9.66
C ILE A 256 -9.67 -10.86 10.56
N ASP A 257 -9.21 -11.95 9.96
CA ASP A 257 -8.74 -13.16 10.68
C ASP A 257 -7.26 -13.09 11.12
N THR A 258 -6.53 -12.06 10.71
CA THR A 258 -5.09 -11.99 10.89
C THR A 258 -4.66 -10.69 11.56
N VAL A 259 -4.09 -10.83 12.76
CA VAL A 259 -3.49 -9.72 13.52
C VAL A 259 -2.06 -10.09 13.90
N SER A 260 -1.13 -9.15 13.75
CA SER A 260 0.23 -9.25 14.30
C SER A 260 0.48 -8.08 15.22
N LYS A 261 1.00 -8.36 16.42
CA LYS A 261 1.39 -7.36 17.40
C LYS A 261 2.92 -7.29 17.50
N MET A 262 3.49 -6.10 17.25
CA MET A 262 4.92 -5.87 17.33
C MET A 262 5.30 -5.15 18.62
N PRO A 263 6.41 -5.52 19.26
CA PRO A 263 6.89 -4.84 20.45
C PRO A 263 7.42 -3.43 20.13
N ILE A 264 7.53 -2.61 21.18
CA ILE A 264 8.41 -1.45 21.18
C ILE A 264 9.83 -2.00 21.27
N ASP A 265 10.53 -1.99 20.15
CA ASP A 265 11.90 -2.50 20.05
C ASP A 265 12.81 -1.40 19.45
N GLY A 266 13.83 -1.00 20.22
CA GLY A 266 14.82 -0.02 19.76
C GLY A 266 15.79 -0.55 18.71
N LYS A 267 15.89 -1.86 18.53
CA LYS A 267 16.75 -2.53 17.55
C LYS A 267 16.33 -2.24 16.11
N LEU A 268 15.02 -2.40 15.82
CA LEU A 268 14.51 -2.26 14.46
C LEU A 268 14.67 -0.83 13.90
N PRO A 269 14.28 0.26 14.61
CA PRO A 269 14.57 1.61 14.16
C PRO A 269 16.06 1.88 13.97
N ALA A 270 16.91 1.39 14.89
CA ALA A 270 18.36 1.56 14.78
C ALA A 270 18.94 0.87 13.52
N LEU A 271 18.45 -0.31 13.17
CA LEU A 271 18.81 -0.99 11.93
C LEU A 271 18.31 -0.22 10.69
N CYS A 272 17.08 0.28 10.71
CA CYS A 272 16.57 1.14 9.63
C CYS A 272 17.41 2.40 9.44
N ASP A 273 17.81 3.05 10.52
CA ASP A 273 18.68 4.24 10.45
C ASP A 273 20.07 3.96 9.90
N GLN A 274 20.56 2.73 10.06
CA GLN A 274 21.84 2.25 9.52
C GLN A 274 21.70 1.66 8.10
N GLY A 275 20.49 1.57 7.54
CA GLY A 275 20.24 0.91 6.25
C GLY A 275 20.39 -0.61 6.31
N LEU A 276 20.10 -1.21 7.43
CA LEU A 276 20.33 -2.62 7.74
C LEU A 276 19.05 -3.34 8.18
N VAL A 277 17.87 -2.90 7.71
CA VAL A 277 16.58 -3.52 8.10
C VAL A 277 16.56 -5.03 7.85
N GLU A 278 17.26 -5.48 6.84
CA GLU A 278 17.41 -6.90 6.49
C GLU A 278 18.12 -7.73 7.57
N ALA A 279 18.88 -7.11 8.47
CA ALA A 279 19.51 -7.81 9.58
C ALA A 279 18.57 -8.08 10.77
N TYR A 280 17.30 -7.61 10.70
CA TYR A 280 16.33 -7.88 11.76
C TYR A 280 15.72 -9.28 11.62
N ASP A 281 15.96 -10.16 12.60
CA ASP A 281 15.60 -11.58 12.52
C ASP A 281 14.36 -11.99 13.33
N GLU A 282 13.81 -11.10 14.17
CA GLU A 282 12.65 -11.44 15.01
C GLU A 282 11.38 -11.75 14.16
N ASP A 283 10.64 -12.77 14.59
CA ASP A 283 9.48 -13.33 13.85
C ASP A 283 8.14 -12.63 14.20
N VAL A 284 8.18 -11.30 14.32
CA VAL A 284 7.04 -10.50 14.81
C VAL A 284 5.87 -10.39 13.82
N LEU A 285 6.08 -10.69 12.53
CA LEU A 285 5.08 -10.58 11.46
C LEU A 285 4.63 -11.92 10.88
N LYS A 286 4.96 -13.04 11.55
CA LYS A 286 4.71 -14.40 11.05
C LYS A 286 3.28 -14.66 10.60
N ALA A 287 2.27 -14.18 11.35
CA ALA A 287 0.87 -14.39 11.00
C ALA A 287 0.51 -13.70 9.67
N VAL A 288 0.91 -12.43 9.51
CA VAL A 288 0.66 -11.65 8.29
C VAL A 288 1.45 -12.22 7.11
N ILE A 289 2.72 -12.61 7.29
CA ILE A 289 3.54 -13.25 6.25
C ILE A 289 2.88 -14.54 5.76
N ASN A 290 2.39 -15.38 6.67
CA ASN A 290 1.68 -16.61 6.29
C ASN A 290 0.38 -16.34 5.54
N LYS A 291 -0.30 -15.23 5.81
CA LYS A 291 -1.50 -14.82 5.07
C LYS A 291 -1.12 -14.36 3.65
N ILE A 292 -0.06 -13.55 3.51
CA ILE A 292 0.45 -13.09 2.21
C ILE A 292 0.84 -14.28 1.33
N LYS A 293 1.57 -15.26 1.88
CA LYS A 293 2.02 -16.45 1.12
C LYS A 293 0.89 -17.29 0.54
N LYS A 294 -0.33 -17.18 1.04
CA LYS A 294 -1.49 -17.87 0.44
C LYS A 294 -1.96 -17.25 -0.88
N LEU A 295 -1.42 -16.10 -1.28
CA LEU A 295 -1.70 -15.45 -2.56
C LEU A 295 -0.75 -15.91 -3.68
N ALA A 296 0.37 -16.57 -3.32
CA ALA A 296 1.41 -17.04 -4.24
C ALA A 296 1.00 -18.25 -5.07
#